data_cda22057e577525e6e7cd50bff2dbf98
#
_entry.id   cda22057e577525e6e7cd50bff2dbf98
#
_cell.length_a   1.000
_cell.length_b   1.000
_cell.length_c   1.000
_cell.angle_alpha   90.00
_cell.angle_beta   90.00
_cell.angle_gamma   90.00
#
_symmetry.space_group_name_H-M   'P 1'
#
loop_
_entity.id
_entity.type
_entity.pdbx_description
1 polymer ?
#
loop_
_entity_poly.entity_id
_entity_poly.type
_entity_poly.pdbx_seq_one_letter_code
_entity_poly.pdbx_strand_id
1 'polypeptide(L)' 'MESGAVSTAGDILAALDIPPEAVAILLINGFHSRAEDSVKDGDVVALFPPVGGG' A
#
# COMPACT_ATOMS: atom_id res chain seq x y z
N MET A 1 10.70 -14.41 0.07
CA MET A 1 10.29 -14.56 -0.49
C MET A 1 10.52 -14.56 -1.66
N GLU A 2 10.24 -14.82 -2.15
CA GLU A 2 10.49 -14.98 -3.15
C GLU A 2 10.85 -14.03 -3.89
N SER A 3 11.76 -13.99 -4.13
CA SER A 3 12.27 -13.03 -4.80
C SER A 3 11.75 -12.87 -6.07
N GLY A 4 11.80 -11.78 -6.66
CA GLY A 4 11.17 -11.55 -7.91
C GLY A 4 9.68 -11.60 -7.85
N ALA A 5 9.17 -11.97 -6.74
CA ALA A 5 7.74 -12.02 -6.59
C ALA A 5 7.18 -10.62 -6.52
N VAL A 6 6.02 -10.47 -7.11
CA VAL A 6 5.33 -9.20 -7.07
C VAL A 6 4.40 -9.22 -5.87
N SER A 7 4.47 -8.20 -5.06
CA SER A 7 3.60 -8.07 -3.92
C SER A 7 2.51 -7.07 -4.25
N THR A 8 1.41 -7.18 -3.54
CA THR A 8 0.38 -6.16 -3.66
C THR A 8 0.58 -5.13 -2.56
N ALA A 9 -0.06 -3.98 -2.71
CA ALA A 9 -0.02 -2.97 -1.67
C ALA A 9 -0.59 -3.55 -0.37
N GLY A 10 -1.59 -4.40 -0.49
CA GLY A 10 -2.16 -5.04 0.69
C GLY A 10 -1.16 -5.90 1.41
N ASP A 11 -0.27 -6.55 0.67
CA ASP A 11 0.78 -7.35 1.30
C ASP A 11 1.70 -6.46 2.12
N ILE A 12 2.00 -5.28 1.61
CA ILE A 12 2.85 -4.34 2.32
C ILE A 12 2.16 -3.87 3.60
N LEU A 13 0.87 -3.57 3.50
CA LEU A 13 0.11 -3.16 4.66
C LEU A 13 0.09 -4.26 5.71
N ALA A 14 -0.07 -5.49 5.27
CA ALA A 14 -0.07 -6.61 6.19
C ALA A 14 1.29 -6.76 6.87
N ALA A 15 2.35 -6.55 6.12
CA ALA A 15 3.69 -6.66 6.68
C ALA A 15 3.95 -5.57 7.72
N LEU A 16 3.32 -4.42 7.55
CA LEU A 16 3.46 -3.31 8.49
C LEU A 16 2.39 -3.33 9.58
N ASP A 17 1.54 -4.35 9.53
CA ASP A 17 0.48 -4.50 10.50
C ASP A 17 -0.51 -3.34 10.43
N ILE A 18 -0.76 -2.87 9.23
CA ILE A 18 -1.70 -1.77 9.00
C ILE A 18 -2.92 -2.34 8.28
N PRO A 19 -4.10 -2.21 8.87
CA PRO A 19 -5.31 -2.69 8.17
C PRO A 19 -5.62 -1.76 7.00
N PRO A 20 -6.10 -2.32 5.89
CA PRO A 20 -6.40 -1.48 4.72
C PRO A 20 -7.39 -0.37 5.03
N GLU A 21 -8.30 -0.61 5.96
CA GLU A 21 -9.30 0.40 6.31
C GLU A 21 -8.68 1.58 7.04
N ALA A 22 -7.45 1.45 7.50
CA ALA A 22 -6.77 2.55 8.16
C ALA A 22 -6.04 3.44 7.17
N VAL A 23 -6.14 3.13 5.89
CA VAL A 23 -5.48 3.92 4.85
C VAL A 23 -6.55 4.58 4.02
N ALA A 24 -6.57 5.91 4.03
CA ALA A 24 -7.55 6.63 3.24
C ALA A 24 -7.07 6.79 1.81
N ILE A 25 -5.79 7.04 1.65
CA ILE A 25 -5.21 7.25 0.33
C ILE A 25 -3.96 6.39 0.22
N LEU A 26 -3.89 5.65 -0.86
CA LEU A 26 -2.75 4.82 -1.17
C LEU A 26 -2.23 5.26 -2.54
N LEU A 27 -0.97 5.62 -2.59
CA LEU A 27 -0.35 6.02 -3.85
C LEU A 27 0.84 5.12 -4.13
N ILE A 28 0.95 4.69 -5.36
CA ILE A 28 2.13 3.96 -5.83
C ILE A 28 2.73 4.78 -6.94
N ASN A 29 3.96 5.25 -6.74
CA ASN A 29 4.65 6.11 -7.69
C ASN A 29 3.84 7.37 -8.00
N GLY A 30 3.11 7.85 -6.99
CA GLY A 30 2.33 9.06 -7.15
C GLY A 30 0.97 8.88 -7.77
N PHE A 31 0.58 7.66 -8.04
CA PHE A 31 -0.72 7.37 -8.63
C PHE A 31 -1.62 6.70 -7.62
N HIS A 32 -2.87 7.11 -7.60
CA HIS A 32 -3.85 6.49 -6.73
C HIS A 32 -3.92 5.00 -7.01
N SER A 33 -3.86 4.22 -5.97
CA SER A 33 -3.83 2.78 -6.09
C SER A 33 -4.67 2.14 -5.01
N ARG A 34 -4.81 0.85 -5.09
CA ARG A 34 -5.59 0.09 -4.13
C ARG A 34 -4.75 -1.02 -3.55
N ALA A 35 -5.24 -1.60 -2.47
CA ALA A 35 -4.52 -2.68 -1.82
C ALA A 35 -4.30 -3.85 -2.76
N GLU A 36 -5.17 -4.03 -3.73
CA GLU A 36 -5.05 -5.14 -4.67
C GLU A 36 -4.04 -4.87 -5.78
N ASP A 37 -3.59 -3.63 -5.92
CA ASP A 37 -2.64 -3.30 -6.97
C ASP A 37 -1.27 -3.86 -6.67
N SER A 38 -0.57 -4.25 -7.72
CA SER A 38 0.75 -4.84 -7.60
C SER A 38 1.80 -3.79 -7.32
N VAL A 39 2.75 -4.14 -6.50
CA VAL A 39 3.88 -3.28 -6.18
C VAL A 39 5.15 -4.04 -6.49
N LYS A 40 6.07 -3.41 -7.17
CA LYS A 40 7.34 -4.02 -7.52
C LYS A 40 8.46 -3.38 -6.75
N ASP A 41 9.58 -4.07 -6.75
CA ASP A 41 10.77 -3.55 -6.14
C ASP A 41 11.13 -2.22 -6.81
N GLY A 42 11.43 -1.24 -6.00
CA GLY A 42 11.75 0.08 -6.51
C GLY A 42 10.56 1.02 -6.60
N ASP A 43 9.36 0.50 -6.44
CA ASP A 43 8.18 1.36 -6.45
C ASP A 43 8.12 2.17 -5.17
N VAL A 44 7.62 3.39 -5.28
CA VAL A 44 7.43 4.26 -4.13
C VAL A 44 5.99 4.17 -3.69
N VAL A 45 5.78 3.79 -2.47
CA VAL A 45 4.44 3.64 -1.92
C VAL A 45 4.23 4.68 -0.84
N ALA A 46 3.17 5.44 -0.95
CA ALA A 46 2.82 6.45 0.03
C ALA A 46 1.47 6.10 0.64
N LEU A 47 1.37 6.20 1.93
CA LEU A 47 0.15 5.87 2.65
C LEU A 47 -0.28 7.08 3.46
N PHE A 48 -1.56 7.39 3.37
CA PHE A 48 -2.12 8.50 4.11
C PHE A 48 -3.30 8.02 4.93
N PRO A 49 -3.29 8.23 6.22
CA PRO A 49 -4.41 7.80 7.05
C PRO A 49 -5.60 8.72 6.84
N PRO A 50 -6.78 8.25 7.17
CA PRO A 50 -7.95 9.12 7.10
C PRO A 50 -7.83 10.23 8.13
N VAL A 51 -8.25 11.42 7.72
CA VAL A 51 -8.24 12.54 8.63
C VAL A 51 -9.66 12.99 8.83
N GLY A 52 -9.81 13.93 9.69
CA GLY A 52 -11.14 14.41 9.83
C GLY A 52 -11.74 13.83 11.00
N GLY A 53 -11.38 13.82 11.86
CA GLY A 53 -11.95 13.60 13.00
C GLY A 53 -13.08 12.79 13.11
N GLY A 54 -13.11 12.13 12.40
CA GLY A 54 -14.18 11.17 12.45
C GLY A 54 -14.73 11.24 13.70
#